data_9f72b23fe799991585e3909383809c12
#
_entry.id   9f72b23fe799991585e3909383809c12
#
_cell.length_a   1.000
_cell.length_b   1.000
_cell.length_c   1.000
_cell.angle_alpha   90.00
_cell.angle_beta   90.00
_cell.angle_gamma   90.00
#
_symmetry.space_group_name_H-M   'P 1'
#
loop_
_entity.id
_entity.type
_entity.pdbx_description
1 polymer ?
#
loop_
_entity_poly.entity_id
_entity_poly.type
_entity_poly.pdbx_seq_one_letter_code
_entity_poly.pdbx_strand_id
1 'polypeptide(L)'
;MSRLITRRRFLIGSTLTASALGLSGCDALVQNDKVQTTLKLAEGLTKRAQRLLIGDNTLAREYTLADISPSFRANGTSMPDGAQYQQLLSTQFSQWQLEVGGLVERPTKFPLATLKAMPARSQITRHDCVEGWSAIGQWTGVPLAAVLDKVGLKPEARYIVFHCADEYEKTLDGSGWYYESIDLVDAFHPQTILAHSMNGRDLEVAHGAPLRLRVERQLGYKQAKYLMRIEAVADFSNLYGGNGGFWEDRGYEWYAGI
;
A
#
# COMPACT_ATOMS: atom_id res chain seq x y z
N MET A 1 -52.35 33.72 -21.48
CA MET A 1 -52.36 33.37 -20.05
C MET A 1 -50.91 33.30 -19.55
N SER A 2 -50.36 34.36 -18.96
CA SER A 2 -49.00 34.36 -18.41
C SER A 2 -49.05 33.72 -17.02
N ARG A 3 -48.36 32.61 -16.84
CA ARG A 3 -48.18 31.98 -15.51
C ARG A 3 -47.19 32.78 -14.70
N LEU A 4 -47.69 33.54 -13.76
CA LEU A 4 -46.87 34.26 -12.77
C LEU A 4 -46.09 33.21 -11.92
N ILE A 5 -44.77 33.20 -12.04
CA ILE A 5 -43.89 32.40 -11.20
C ILE A 5 -43.88 33.04 -9.81
N THR A 6 -44.30 32.33 -8.77
CA THR A 6 -44.26 32.83 -7.40
C THR A 6 -42.80 32.98 -6.92
N ARG A 7 -42.53 33.99 -6.09
CA ARG A 7 -41.18 34.23 -5.51
C ARG A 7 -40.56 32.96 -4.91
N ARG A 8 -41.37 32.13 -4.29
CA ARG A 8 -40.94 30.86 -3.69
C ARG A 8 -40.45 29.84 -4.73
N ARG A 9 -41.16 29.74 -5.86
CA ARG A 9 -40.74 28.82 -6.98
C ARG A 9 -39.48 29.36 -7.69
N PHE A 10 -39.31 30.65 -7.78
CA PHE A 10 -38.11 31.27 -8.33
C PHE A 10 -36.88 30.98 -7.42
N LEU A 11 -37.01 31.16 -6.10
CA LEU A 11 -35.95 30.88 -5.14
C LEU A 11 -35.58 29.40 -5.06
N ILE A 12 -36.56 28.49 -5.10
CA ILE A 12 -36.28 27.04 -5.13
C ILE A 12 -35.62 26.65 -6.45
N GLY A 13 -36.04 27.19 -7.58
CA GLY A 13 -35.42 26.91 -8.87
C GLY A 13 -33.98 27.42 -8.95
N SER A 14 -33.71 28.65 -8.44
CA SER A 14 -32.35 29.24 -8.46
C SER A 14 -31.37 28.53 -7.51
N THR A 15 -31.84 28.05 -6.33
CA THR A 15 -31.01 27.24 -5.42
C THR A 15 -30.66 25.86 -6.00
N LEU A 16 -31.62 25.18 -6.63
CA LEU A 16 -31.36 23.88 -7.28
C LEU A 16 -30.40 24.00 -8.47
N THR A 17 -30.55 25.07 -9.29
CA THR A 17 -29.67 25.30 -10.44
C THR A 17 -28.25 25.71 -9.99
N ALA A 18 -28.12 26.52 -8.95
CA ALA A 18 -26.81 26.89 -8.39
C ALA A 18 -26.09 25.70 -7.74
N SER A 19 -26.84 24.79 -7.08
CA SER A 19 -26.27 23.57 -6.51
C SER A 19 -25.80 22.57 -7.59
N ALA A 20 -26.56 22.42 -8.68
CA ALA A 20 -26.19 21.54 -9.79
C ALA A 20 -24.97 22.07 -10.58
N LEU A 21 -24.88 23.39 -10.78
CA LEU A 21 -23.71 24.02 -11.42
C LEU A 21 -22.47 23.99 -10.51
N GLY A 22 -22.64 24.02 -9.19
CA GLY A 22 -21.54 23.91 -8.23
C GLY A 22 -20.92 22.51 -8.20
N LEU A 23 -21.73 21.46 -8.31
CA LEU A 23 -21.26 20.08 -8.31
C LEU A 23 -20.51 19.72 -9.62
N SER A 24 -21.02 20.12 -10.78
CA SER A 24 -20.32 19.89 -12.05
C SER A 24 -19.04 20.73 -12.21
N GLY A 25 -18.92 21.86 -11.49
CA GLY A 25 -17.71 22.67 -11.45
C GLY A 25 -16.57 22.01 -10.68
N CYS A 26 -16.87 21.21 -9.66
CA CYS A 26 -15.85 20.48 -8.90
C CYS A 26 -15.18 19.39 -9.73
N ASP A 27 -15.93 18.62 -10.51
CA ASP A 27 -15.38 17.57 -11.37
C ASP A 27 -14.48 18.14 -12.47
N ALA A 28 -14.87 19.24 -13.10
CA ALA A 28 -14.07 19.93 -14.11
C ALA A 28 -12.79 20.55 -13.52
N LEU A 29 -12.83 21.01 -12.27
CA LEU A 29 -11.65 21.52 -11.56
C LEU A 29 -10.68 20.39 -11.23
N VAL A 30 -11.18 19.27 -10.72
CA VAL A 30 -10.36 18.11 -10.35
C VAL A 30 -9.71 17.47 -11.58
N GLN A 31 -10.36 17.49 -12.76
CA GLN A 31 -9.82 16.95 -14.01
C GLN A 31 -8.86 17.92 -14.73
N ASN A 32 -8.68 19.14 -14.22
CA ASN A 32 -7.79 20.12 -14.84
C ASN A 32 -6.33 19.80 -14.54
N ASP A 33 -5.48 19.62 -15.57
CA ASP A 33 -4.07 19.26 -15.46
C ASP A 33 -3.27 20.19 -14.54
N LYS A 34 -3.58 21.50 -14.51
CA LYS A 34 -2.91 22.46 -13.63
C LYS A 34 -3.29 22.23 -12.16
N VAL A 35 -4.55 21.89 -11.90
CA VAL A 35 -5.03 21.56 -10.55
C VAL A 35 -4.38 20.25 -10.09
N GLN A 36 -4.36 19.23 -10.93
CA GLN A 36 -3.69 17.96 -10.64
C GLN A 36 -2.19 18.16 -10.37
N THR A 37 -1.51 18.95 -11.19
CA THR A 37 -0.09 19.28 -10.97
C THR A 37 0.12 20.00 -9.64
N THR A 38 -0.77 20.94 -9.29
CA THR A 38 -0.70 21.66 -8.02
C THR A 38 -0.94 20.74 -6.82
N LEU A 39 -1.90 19.81 -6.92
CA LEU A 39 -2.15 18.81 -5.88
C LEU A 39 -0.94 17.88 -5.68
N LYS A 40 -0.33 17.38 -6.76
CA LYS A 40 0.91 16.58 -6.69
C LYS A 40 2.09 17.34 -6.07
N LEU A 41 2.20 18.65 -6.33
CA LEU A 41 3.20 19.50 -5.66
C LEU A 41 2.90 19.63 -4.16
N ALA A 42 1.63 19.77 -3.77
CA ALA A 42 1.22 19.85 -2.37
C ALA A 42 1.51 18.53 -1.63
N GLU A 43 1.26 17.38 -2.25
CA GLU A 43 1.66 16.05 -1.73
C GLU A 43 3.17 16.00 -1.45
N GLY A 44 3.98 16.38 -2.42
CA GLY A 44 5.43 16.42 -2.26
C GLY A 44 5.91 17.34 -1.12
N LEU A 45 5.24 18.47 -0.92
CA LEU A 45 5.51 19.37 0.20
C LEU A 45 5.08 18.77 1.54
N THR A 46 3.92 18.14 1.60
CA THR A 46 3.40 17.46 2.80
C THR A 46 4.35 16.34 3.24
N LYS A 47 4.79 15.48 2.30
CA LYS A 47 5.78 14.45 2.55
C LYS A 47 7.07 15.01 3.14
N ARG A 48 7.62 16.08 2.52
CA ARG A 48 8.85 16.74 3.01
C ARG A 48 8.66 17.33 4.41
N ALA A 49 7.53 17.99 4.67
CA ALA A 49 7.22 18.56 5.96
C ALA A 49 7.10 17.46 7.04
N GLN A 50 6.38 16.39 6.76
CA GLN A 50 6.25 15.27 7.68
C GLN A 50 7.61 14.63 7.99
N ARG A 51 8.43 14.36 6.98
CA ARG A 51 9.77 13.78 7.19
C ARG A 51 10.70 14.71 7.94
N LEU A 52 10.61 16.02 7.71
CA LEU A 52 11.40 17.01 8.45
C LEU A 52 11.02 17.05 9.94
N LEU A 53 9.72 16.93 10.24
CA LEU A 53 9.19 16.99 11.62
C LEU A 53 9.39 15.68 12.38
N ILE A 54 9.14 14.55 11.72
CA ILE A 54 9.17 13.21 12.35
C ILE A 54 10.59 12.62 12.30
N GLY A 55 11.35 12.92 11.25
CA GLY A 55 12.65 12.33 10.99
C GLY A 55 12.57 10.94 10.31
N ASP A 56 13.65 10.58 9.60
CA ASP A 56 13.65 9.38 8.76
C ASP A 56 13.68 8.08 9.58
N ASN A 57 14.23 8.10 10.79
CA ASN A 57 14.42 6.92 11.65
C ASN A 57 13.45 6.85 12.84
N THR A 58 12.49 7.78 12.96
CA THR A 58 11.55 7.78 14.06
C THR A 58 10.64 6.56 13.96
N LEU A 59 10.60 5.77 15.04
CA LEU A 59 9.76 4.57 15.11
C LEU A 59 8.29 4.95 15.27
N ALA A 60 7.43 4.25 14.57
CA ALA A 60 6.02 4.20 14.90
C ALA A 60 5.86 3.59 16.31
N ARG A 61 4.83 4.02 17.02
CA ARG A 61 4.58 3.56 18.39
C ARG A 61 4.44 2.04 18.44
N GLU A 62 5.19 1.41 19.33
CA GLU A 62 5.03 0.01 19.68
C GLU A 62 4.17 -0.12 20.95
N TYR A 63 3.42 -1.20 21.02
CA TYR A 63 2.45 -1.52 22.04
C TYR A 63 2.86 -2.78 22.81
N THR A 64 2.10 -3.15 23.84
CA THR A 64 2.33 -4.36 24.63
C THR A 64 1.39 -5.49 24.17
N LEU A 65 1.67 -6.72 24.64
CA LEU A 65 0.79 -7.87 24.37
C LEU A 65 -0.65 -7.64 24.84
N ALA A 66 -0.84 -6.87 25.92
CA ALA A 66 -2.15 -6.56 26.46
C ALA A 66 -2.98 -5.62 25.56
N ASP A 67 -2.32 -4.89 24.67
CA ASP A 67 -2.97 -3.94 23.73
C ASP A 67 -3.41 -4.60 22.43
N ILE A 68 -3.05 -5.87 22.19
CA ILE A 68 -3.43 -6.58 20.96
C ILE A 68 -4.95 -6.62 20.85
N SER A 69 -5.46 -6.18 19.70
CA SER A 69 -6.89 -6.17 19.43
C SER A 69 -7.48 -7.58 19.44
N PRO A 70 -8.64 -7.79 20.07
CA PRO A 70 -9.28 -9.12 20.14
C PRO A 70 -9.66 -9.65 18.74
N SER A 71 -9.83 -8.76 17.78
CA SER A 71 -10.03 -9.10 16.37
C SER A 71 -9.20 -8.16 15.50
N PHE A 72 -8.64 -8.70 14.43
CA PHE A 72 -7.94 -7.93 13.40
C PHE A 72 -8.64 -8.18 12.07
N ARG A 73 -9.29 -7.15 11.53
CA ARG A 73 -10.06 -7.27 10.27
C ARG A 73 -9.11 -7.59 9.13
N ALA A 74 -9.43 -8.62 8.35
CA ALA A 74 -8.82 -8.79 7.02
C ALA A 74 -9.38 -7.72 6.08
N ASN A 75 -8.50 -6.92 5.47
CA ASN A 75 -8.89 -5.87 4.53
C ASN A 75 -8.50 -6.24 3.10
N GLY A 76 -9.29 -5.78 2.13
CA GLY A 76 -9.10 -6.11 0.73
C GLY A 76 -9.31 -7.60 0.45
N THR A 77 -8.57 -8.16 -0.50
CA THR A 77 -8.63 -9.59 -0.84
C THR A 77 -8.38 -10.46 0.39
N SER A 78 -9.26 -11.40 0.66
CA SER A 78 -9.10 -12.39 1.75
C SER A 78 -8.61 -13.75 1.27
N MET A 79 -8.76 -14.03 -0.04
CA MET A 79 -8.33 -15.27 -0.70
C MET A 79 -8.04 -14.96 -2.18
N PRO A 80 -6.78 -14.85 -2.61
CA PRO A 80 -6.45 -14.76 -4.03
C PRO A 80 -6.94 -15.99 -4.80
N ASP A 81 -7.65 -15.78 -5.90
CA ASP A 81 -8.24 -16.86 -6.71
C ASP A 81 -7.35 -17.29 -7.89
N GLY A 82 -6.21 -16.63 -8.09
CA GLY A 82 -5.25 -16.95 -9.15
C GLY A 82 -4.71 -18.39 -9.05
N ALA A 83 -4.69 -19.12 -10.16
CA ALA A 83 -4.29 -20.53 -10.20
C ALA A 83 -2.90 -20.79 -9.58
N GLN A 84 -1.94 -19.90 -9.81
CA GLN A 84 -0.59 -20.00 -9.24
C GLN A 84 -0.63 -19.93 -7.70
N TYR A 85 -1.36 -18.97 -7.14
CA TYR A 85 -1.46 -18.84 -5.69
C TYR A 85 -2.18 -20.04 -5.06
N GLN A 86 -3.27 -20.51 -5.69
CA GLN A 86 -4.01 -21.68 -5.23
C GLN A 86 -3.15 -22.96 -5.24
N GLN A 87 -2.31 -23.13 -6.25
CA GLN A 87 -1.34 -24.24 -6.30
C GLN A 87 -0.31 -24.12 -5.15
N LEU A 88 0.23 -22.93 -4.90
CA LEU A 88 1.16 -22.72 -3.80
C LEU A 88 0.51 -22.95 -2.43
N LEU A 89 -0.73 -22.51 -2.26
CA LEU A 89 -1.52 -22.73 -1.05
C LEU A 89 -1.77 -24.22 -0.80
N SER A 90 -2.12 -25.00 -1.84
CA SER A 90 -2.38 -26.45 -1.72
C SER A 90 -1.17 -27.24 -1.22
N THR A 91 0.04 -26.72 -1.44
CA THR A 91 1.31 -27.29 -0.96
C THR A 91 1.83 -26.60 0.31
N GLN A 92 0.98 -25.84 1.02
CA GLN A 92 1.36 -25.05 2.20
C GLN A 92 2.57 -24.16 1.94
N PHE A 93 2.64 -23.58 0.74
CA PHE A 93 3.71 -22.70 0.28
C PHE A 93 5.11 -23.30 0.28
N SER A 94 5.25 -24.65 0.29
CA SER A 94 6.56 -25.33 0.31
C SER A 94 7.43 -25.00 -0.89
N GLN A 95 6.83 -24.67 -2.03
CA GLN A 95 7.53 -24.27 -3.26
C GLN A 95 7.53 -22.77 -3.52
N TRP A 96 6.94 -22.00 -2.62
CA TRP A 96 6.88 -20.56 -2.77
C TRP A 96 8.26 -19.92 -2.57
N GLN A 97 8.56 -18.93 -3.40
CA GLN A 97 9.79 -18.15 -3.33
C GLN A 97 9.46 -16.68 -3.57
N LEU A 98 10.07 -15.80 -2.79
CA LEU A 98 10.07 -14.36 -3.06
C LEU A 98 11.13 -14.08 -4.13
N GLU A 99 10.72 -13.56 -5.26
CA GLU A 99 11.64 -13.07 -6.28
C GLU A 99 12.05 -11.64 -5.99
N VAL A 100 13.35 -11.34 -5.94
CA VAL A 100 13.87 -9.99 -5.76
C VAL A 100 14.74 -9.64 -6.95
N GLY A 101 14.40 -8.56 -7.67
CA GLY A 101 15.03 -8.19 -8.94
C GLY A 101 14.97 -6.69 -9.24
N GLY A 102 15.04 -6.35 -10.53
CA GLY A 102 15.13 -4.97 -11.00
C GLY A 102 16.55 -4.40 -10.86
N LEU A 103 16.68 -3.18 -10.34
CA LEU A 103 17.95 -2.49 -10.15
C LEU A 103 18.71 -3.04 -8.92
N VAL A 104 19.08 -4.29 -8.98
CA VAL A 104 19.90 -5.00 -7.97
C VAL A 104 21.14 -5.60 -8.60
N GLU A 105 22.20 -5.82 -7.80
CA GLU A 105 23.45 -6.44 -8.24
C GLU A 105 23.28 -7.96 -8.43
N ARG A 106 22.51 -8.60 -7.54
CA ARG A 106 22.34 -10.06 -7.47
C ARG A 106 20.86 -10.43 -7.39
N PRO A 107 20.14 -10.47 -8.54
CA PRO A 107 18.77 -10.97 -8.54
C PRO A 107 18.68 -12.34 -7.88
N THR A 108 17.77 -12.51 -6.92
CA THR A 108 17.74 -13.69 -6.05
C THR A 108 16.30 -14.13 -5.79
N LYS A 109 16.09 -15.45 -5.71
CA LYS A 109 14.84 -16.05 -5.24
C LYS A 109 15.05 -16.59 -3.83
N PHE A 110 14.24 -16.13 -2.90
CA PHE A 110 14.30 -16.54 -1.50
C PHE A 110 13.15 -17.51 -1.18
N PRO A 111 13.44 -18.80 -0.93
CA PRO A 111 12.45 -19.70 -0.36
C PRO A 111 11.92 -19.19 0.97
N LEU A 112 10.65 -19.48 1.31
CA LEU A 112 10.03 -19.04 2.57
C LEU A 112 10.85 -19.51 3.79
N ALA A 113 11.35 -20.74 3.77
CA ALA A 113 12.20 -21.28 4.82
C ALA A 113 13.48 -20.45 5.03
N THR A 114 14.09 -19.97 3.94
CA THR A 114 15.28 -19.10 4.01
C THR A 114 14.96 -17.77 4.67
N LEU A 115 13.84 -17.15 4.30
CA LEU A 115 13.40 -15.89 4.94
C LEU A 115 13.09 -16.08 6.43
N LYS A 116 12.40 -17.17 6.79
CA LYS A 116 12.11 -17.50 8.21
C LYS A 116 13.35 -17.78 9.04
N ALA A 117 14.43 -18.23 8.42
CA ALA A 117 15.71 -18.49 9.09
C ALA A 117 16.60 -17.24 9.24
N MET A 118 16.28 -16.14 8.58
CA MET A 118 17.01 -14.89 8.75
C MET A 118 16.67 -14.22 10.11
N PRO A 119 17.56 -13.36 10.65
CA PRO A 119 17.23 -12.58 11.82
C PRO A 119 15.90 -11.82 11.63
N ALA A 120 14.95 -12.08 12.49
CA ALA A 120 13.62 -11.50 12.40
C ALA A 120 13.41 -10.39 13.43
N ARG A 121 12.58 -9.40 13.09
CA ARG A 121 12.03 -8.42 14.02
C ARG A 121 10.61 -8.85 14.40
N SER A 122 10.28 -8.76 15.68
CA SER A 122 8.91 -8.84 16.17
C SER A 122 8.51 -7.49 16.74
N GLN A 123 7.35 -6.99 16.36
CA GLN A 123 6.84 -5.67 16.74
C GLN A 123 5.33 -5.73 16.93
N ILE A 124 4.81 -5.01 17.94
CA ILE A 124 3.38 -4.89 18.19
C ILE A 124 2.98 -3.47 17.81
N THR A 125 2.30 -3.34 16.68
CA THR A 125 2.04 -2.05 16.05
C THR A 125 0.59 -1.91 15.67
N ARG A 126 0.12 -0.65 15.55
CA ARG A 126 -1.21 -0.33 15.08
C ARG A 126 -1.23 -0.30 13.55
N HIS A 127 -2.28 -0.84 13.00
CA HIS A 127 -2.62 -0.74 11.60
C HIS A 127 -3.78 0.24 11.47
N ASP A 128 -3.59 1.30 10.72
CA ASP A 128 -4.60 2.31 10.47
C ASP A 128 -5.09 2.16 9.03
N CYS A 129 -6.37 1.84 8.86
CA CYS A 129 -6.99 1.70 7.56
C CYS A 129 -7.62 3.01 7.12
N VAL A 130 -7.51 3.34 5.84
CA VAL A 130 -8.17 4.50 5.22
C VAL A 130 -9.70 4.45 5.35
N GLU A 131 -10.29 3.28 5.58
CA GLU A 131 -11.72 3.09 5.89
C GLU A 131 -12.12 3.57 7.30
N GLY A 132 -11.19 4.13 8.10
CA GLY A 132 -11.48 4.71 9.40
C GLY A 132 -11.51 3.73 10.58
N TRP A 133 -10.93 2.53 10.45
CA TRP A 133 -10.74 1.60 11.55
C TRP A 133 -9.26 1.34 11.80
N SER A 134 -8.94 0.95 13.03
CA SER A 134 -7.58 0.58 13.44
C SER A 134 -7.60 -0.72 14.22
N ALA A 135 -6.50 -1.47 14.16
CA ALA A 135 -6.28 -2.66 14.99
C ALA A 135 -4.80 -2.80 15.33
N ILE A 136 -4.52 -3.33 16.50
CA ILE A 136 -3.16 -3.62 16.98
C ILE A 136 -2.90 -5.11 16.84
N GLY A 137 -1.75 -5.46 16.23
CA GLY A 137 -1.32 -6.85 16.07
C GLY A 137 0.18 -6.98 16.28
N GLN A 138 0.61 -8.18 16.67
CA GLN A 138 2.03 -8.53 16.70
C GLN A 138 2.43 -9.10 15.36
N TRP A 139 3.47 -8.53 14.75
CA TRP A 139 4.01 -8.94 13.47
C TRP A 139 5.44 -9.42 13.63
N THR A 140 5.76 -10.55 13.03
CA THR A 140 7.13 -11.07 13.02
C THR A 140 7.55 -11.35 11.58
N GLY A 141 8.72 -10.85 11.21
CA GLY A 141 9.25 -11.01 9.86
C GLY A 141 10.68 -10.55 9.71
N VAL A 142 11.25 -10.78 8.56
CA VAL A 142 12.61 -10.32 8.24
C VAL A 142 12.58 -8.82 7.89
N PRO A 143 13.50 -8.00 8.42
CA PRO A 143 13.64 -6.62 7.97
C PRO A 143 13.87 -6.55 6.45
N LEU A 144 13.12 -5.69 5.75
CA LEU A 144 13.29 -5.53 4.31
C LEU A 144 14.72 -5.13 3.96
N ALA A 145 15.33 -4.25 4.75
CA ALA A 145 16.73 -3.85 4.59
C ALA A 145 17.69 -5.05 4.50
N ALA A 146 17.50 -6.07 5.37
CA ALA A 146 18.36 -7.26 5.36
C ALA A 146 18.24 -8.09 4.07
N VAL A 147 17.08 -8.06 3.41
CA VAL A 147 16.87 -8.71 2.12
C VAL A 147 17.51 -7.87 1.01
N LEU A 148 17.32 -6.55 1.04
CA LEU A 148 17.89 -5.61 0.06
C LEU A 148 19.43 -5.61 0.12
N ASP A 149 20.03 -5.64 1.30
CA ASP A 149 21.48 -5.75 1.49
C ASP A 149 22.07 -7.03 0.88
N LYS A 150 21.34 -8.15 0.97
CA LYS A 150 21.77 -9.41 0.34
C LYS A 150 21.84 -9.33 -1.17
N VAL A 151 20.89 -8.64 -1.79
CA VAL A 151 20.84 -8.52 -3.26
C VAL A 151 21.70 -7.35 -3.78
N GLY A 152 21.95 -6.34 -2.95
CA GLY A 152 22.69 -5.12 -3.29
C GLY A 152 21.87 -4.23 -4.25
N LEU A 153 21.50 -3.03 -3.83
CA LEU A 153 20.81 -2.10 -4.72
C LEU A 153 21.82 -1.37 -5.62
N LYS A 154 21.47 -1.19 -6.88
CA LYS A 154 22.22 -0.33 -7.79
C LYS A 154 21.99 1.15 -7.43
N PRO A 155 22.96 2.04 -7.72
CA PRO A 155 22.86 3.46 -7.36
C PRO A 155 21.66 4.20 -7.95
N GLU A 156 21.11 3.69 -9.04
CA GLU A 156 19.94 4.27 -9.72
C GLU A 156 18.61 3.94 -9.03
N ALA A 157 18.58 2.92 -8.18
CA ALA A 157 17.37 2.54 -7.46
C ALA A 157 16.86 3.68 -6.57
N ARG A 158 15.55 3.96 -6.61
CA ARG A 158 14.88 4.99 -5.81
C ARG A 158 13.67 4.45 -5.08
N TYR A 159 13.03 3.43 -5.63
CA TYR A 159 11.80 2.85 -5.12
C TYR A 159 11.90 1.34 -5.09
N ILE A 160 11.15 0.76 -4.16
CA ILE A 160 10.94 -0.69 -4.06
C ILE A 160 9.46 -0.95 -4.36
N VAL A 161 9.21 -1.74 -5.40
CA VAL A 161 7.87 -2.13 -5.85
C VAL A 161 7.58 -3.55 -5.40
N PHE A 162 6.40 -3.77 -4.87
CA PHE A 162 5.90 -5.05 -4.38
C PHE A 162 4.79 -5.54 -5.29
N HIS A 163 4.98 -6.70 -5.90
CA HIS A 163 3.98 -7.35 -6.76
C HIS A 163 3.31 -8.48 -5.99
N CYS A 164 1.99 -8.49 -6.00
CA CYS A 164 1.16 -9.38 -5.20
C CYS A 164 0.49 -10.46 -6.04
N ALA A 165 0.01 -11.51 -5.39
CA ALA A 165 -0.70 -12.60 -6.05
C ALA A 165 -2.20 -12.36 -6.21
N ASP A 166 -2.73 -11.27 -5.67
CA ASP A 166 -4.15 -10.96 -5.75
C ASP A 166 -4.46 -10.04 -6.93
N GLU A 167 -5.33 -10.51 -7.80
CA GLU A 167 -6.00 -9.71 -8.80
C GLU A 167 -7.22 -9.08 -8.13
N TYR A 168 -7.06 -7.84 -7.66
CA TYR A 168 -8.08 -7.14 -6.87
C TYR A 168 -9.33 -6.80 -7.70
N GLU A 169 -9.12 -6.53 -8.98
CA GLU A 169 -10.17 -6.32 -9.98
C GLU A 169 -9.88 -7.14 -11.23
N LYS A 170 -10.90 -7.74 -11.83
CA LYS A 170 -10.77 -8.47 -13.09
C LYS A 170 -10.74 -7.49 -14.26
N THR A 171 -9.56 -7.23 -14.79
CA THR A 171 -9.33 -6.32 -15.92
C THR A 171 -8.69 -7.04 -17.10
N LEU A 172 -8.97 -6.57 -18.33
CA LEU A 172 -8.39 -7.17 -19.54
C LEU A 172 -6.94 -6.73 -19.80
N ASP A 173 -6.53 -5.62 -19.23
CA ASP A 173 -5.22 -5.00 -19.43
C ASP A 173 -4.20 -5.34 -18.32
N GLY A 174 -4.62 -6.13 -17.33
CA GLY A 174 -3.78 -6.50 -16.18
C GLY A 174 -3.62 -5.40 -15.12
N SER A 175 -4.32 -4.28 -15.24
CA SER A 175 -4.30 -3.19 -14.23
C SER A 175 -4.97 -3.57 -12.91
N GLY A 176 -5.64 -4.72 -12.86
CA GLY A 176 -6.36 -5.23 -11.70
C GLY A 176 -5.49 -5.92 -10.65
N TRP A 177 -4.22 -6.21 -10.94
CA TRP A 177 -3.29 -6.80 -9.98
C TRP A 177 -2.89 -5.82 -8.89
N TYR A 178 -2.92 -6.28 -7.63
CA TYR A 178 -2.47 -5.45 -6.52
C TYR A 178 -0.95 -5.31 -6.56
N TYR A 179 -0.48 -4.09 -6.45
CA TYR A 179 0.92 -3.75 -6.29
C TYR A 179 1.05 -2.50 -5.43
N GLU A 180 2.23 -2.31 -4.84
CA GLU A 180 2.55 -1.16 -4.03
C GLU A 180 4.01 -0.76 -4.18
N SER A 181 4.32 0.49 -3.85
CA SER A 181 5.71 0.94 -3.81
C SER A 181 5.98 1.84 -2.61
N ILE A 182 7.23 1.79 -2.16
CA ILE A 182 7.76 2.70 -1.14
C ILE A 182 9.12 3.23 -1.60
N ASP A 183 9.56 4.36 -1.05
CA ASP A 183 10.92 4.84 -1.30
C ASP A 183 11.95 4.16 -0.39
N LEU A 184 13.23 4.45 -0.66
CA LEU A 184 14.32 3.81 0.08
C LEU A 184 14.35 4.21 1.56
N VAL A 185 13.85 5.39 1.94
CA VAL A 185 13.78 5.79 3.35
C VAL A 185 12.87 4.84 4.13
N ASP A 186 11.68 4.54 3.60
CA ASP A 186 10.80 3.58 4.23
C ASP A 186 11.26 2.14 4.03
N ALA A 187 11.91 1.80 2.91
CA ALA A 187 12.44 0.46 2.66
C ALA A 187 13.55 0.05 3.64
N PHE A 188 14.40 0.99 4.04
CA PHE A 188 15.46 0.77 5.02
C PHE A 188 15.06 1.10 6.46
N HIS A 189 13.81 1.53 6.68
CA HIS A 189 13.34 1.81 8.04
C HIS A 189 13.31 0.53 8.89
N PRO A 190 13.77 0.57 10.16
CA PRO A 190 13.91 -0.63 10.99
C PRO A 190 12.60 -1.37 11.28
N GLN A 191 11.44 -0.70 11.19
CA GLN A 191 10.12 -1.34 11.34
C GLN A 191 9.50 -1.77 10.01
N THR A 192 10.17 -1.58 8.87
CA THR A 192 9.71 -2.13 7.60
C THR A 192 10.17 -3.57 7.49
N ILE A 193 9.22 -4.50 7.60
CA ILE A 193 9.48 -5.94 7.62
C ILE A 193 8.64 -6.68 6.58
N LEU A 194 9.17 -7.78 6.10
CA LEU A 194 8.45 -8.80 5.36
C LEU A 194 7.91 -9.80 6.38
N ALA A 195 6.68 -9.57 6.84
CA ALA A 195 6.07 -10.36 7.90
C ALA A 195 5.60 -11.73 7.35
N HIS A 196 5.97 -12.79 8.07
CA HIS A 196 5.54 -14.16 7.82
C HIS A 196 4.69 -14.72 8.96
N SER A 197 4.56 -14.00 10.08
CA SER A 197 3.76 -14.40 11.24
C SER A 197 2.97 -13.23 11.82
N MET A 198 1.82 -13.55 12.39
CA MET A 198 0.95 -12.61 13.10
C MET A 198 0.50 -13.23 14.42
N ASN A 199 0.56 -12.48 15.52
CA ASN A 199 0.14 -12.91 16.85
C ASN A 199 0.72 -14.28 17.27
N GLY A 200 2.01 -14.51 16.97
CA GLY A 200 2.74 -15.73 17.33
C GLY A 200 2.43 -16.95 16.47
N ARG A 201 1.69 -16.82 15.37
CA ARG A 201 1.35 -17.89 14.43
C ARG A 201 1.76 -17.52 13.01
N ASP A 202 1.94 -18.50 12.16
CA ASP A 202 2.09 -18.24 10.71
C ASP A 202 0.90 -17.44 10.19
N LEU A 203 1.14 -16.61 9.18
CA LEU A 203 0.09 -15.80 8.58
C LEU A 203 -1.05 -16.67 8.06
N GLU A 204 -2.26 -16.32 8.42
CA GLU A 204 -3.46 -16.83 7.76
C GLU A 204 -3.59 -16.24 6.35
N VAL A 205 -4.25 -16.97 5.44
CA VAL A 205 -4.46 -16.51 4.07
C VAL A 205 -5.12 -15.13 4.04
N ALA A 206 -6.17 -14.91 4.82
CA ALA A 206 -6.87 -13.63 4.87
C ALA A 206 -5.96 -12.44 5.27
N HIS A 207 -4.87 -12.71 5.99
CA HIS A 207 -3.91 -11.72 6.44
C HIS A 207 -2.67 -11.61 5.56
N GLY A 208 -2.61 -12.35 4.42
CA GLY A 208 -1.55 -12.17 3.42
C GLY A 208 -0.50 -13.27 3.38
N ALA A 209 -0.84 -14.52 3.77
CA ALA A 209 0.09 -15.66 3.68
C ALA A 209 0.65 -15.80 2.24
N PRO A 210 1.89 -16.29 2.10
CA PRO A 210 2.83 -16.64 3.15
C PRO A 210 3.67 -15.46 3.64
N LEU A 211 3.64 -14.31 2.93
CA LEU A 211 4.46 -13.14 3.22
C LEU A 211 3.72 -11.86 2.88
N ARG A 212 3.82 -10.86 3.74
CA ARG A 212 3.27 -9.53 3.52
C ARG A 212 4.24 -8.42 3.91
N LEU A 213 4.06 -7.25 3.35
CA LEU A 213 4.74 -6.04 3.77
C LEU A 213 4.10 -5.45 5.03
N ARG A 214 4.94 -5.00 5.96
CA ARG A 214 4.60 -4.09 7.04
C ARG A 214 5.48 -2.85 6.92
N VAL A 215 4.88 -1.68 6.76
CA VAL A 215 5.51 -0.36 6.73
C VAL A 215 4.76 0.55 7.71
N GLU A 216 5.18 0.54 8.95
CA GLU A 216 4.38 0.99 10.11
C GLU A 216 4.07 2.48 10.11
N ARG A 217 4.82 3.26 9.34
CA ARG A 217 4.63 4.72 9.25
C ARG A 217 3.69 5.15 8.11
N GLN A 218 3.01 4.19 7.48
CA GLN A 218 2.08 4.48 6.39
C GLN A 218 0.75 3.72 6.58
N LEU A 219 -0.31 4.28 6.01
CA LEU A 219 -1.66 3.71 6.05
C LEU A 219 -1.71 2.29 5.47
N GLY A 220 -2.75 1.57 5.83
CA GLY A 220 -2.91 0.14 5.57
C GLY A 220 -2.88 -0.27 4.10
N TYR A 221 -3.29 0.58 3.18
CA TYR A 221 -3.23 0.24 1.76
C TYR A 221 -1.79 0.12 1.24
N LYS A 222 -0.82 0.78 1.87
CA LYS A 222 0.61 0.62 1.54
C LYS A 222 1.19 -0.72 1.99
N GLN A 223 0.46 -1.51 2.78
CA GLN A 223 0.96 -2.73 3.41
C GLN A 223 0.55 -3.97 2.61
N ALA A 224 1.18 -4.14 1.44
CA ALA A 224 0.89 -5.17 0.45
C ALA A 224 0.86 -6.60 1.02
N LYS A 225 -0.15 -7.38 0.65
CA LYS A 225 -0.34 -8.79 1.01
C LYS A 225 0.09 -9.72 -0.13
N TYR A 226 0.23 -11.01 0.16
CA TYR A 226 0.47 -12.05 -0.85
C TYR A 226 1.67 -11.77 -1.76
N LEU A 227 2.78 -11.34 -1.18
CA LEU A 227 3.97 -10.94 -1.94
C LEU A 227 4.50 -12.10 -2.80
N MET A 228 4.78 -11.80 -4.06
CA MET A 228 5.40 -12.74 -5.01
C MET A 228 6.75 -12.23 -5.51
N ARG A 229 6.85 -10.91 -5.76
CA ARG A 229 8.07 -10.30 -6.29
C ARG A 229 8.29 -8.91 -5.68
N ILE A 230 9.55 -8.61 -5.46
CA ILE A 230 10.06 -7.28 -5.11
C ILE A 230 10.94 -6.80 -6.25
N GLU A 231 10.76 -5.57 -6.68
CA GLU A 231 11.50 -4.96 -7.77
C GLU A 231 12.06 -3.60 -7.36
N ALA A 232 13.38 -3.44 -7.43
CA ALA A 232 14.01 -2.15 -7.26
C ALA A 232 13.97 -1.37 -8.58
N VAL A 233 13.47 -0.14 -8.57
CA VAL A 233 13.30 0.70 -9.78
C VAL A 233 13.79 2.13 -9.56
N ALA A 234 14.13 2.82 -10.65
CA ALA A 234 14.45 4.26 -10.60
C ALA A 234 13.19 5.12 -10.51
N ASP A 235 12.13 4.70 -11.17
CA ASP A 235 10.79 5.27 -11.15
C ASP A 235 9.76 4.18 -11.49
N PHE A 236 8.49 4.46 -11.28
CA PHE A 236 7.40 3.52 -11.52
C PHE A 236 6.41 3.99 -12.61
N SER A 237 6.75 5.04 -13.36
CA SER A 237 5.87 5.64 -14.37
C SER A 237 5.47 4.69 -15.50
N ASN A 238 6.27 3.66 -15.74
CA ASN A 238 6.01 2.63 -16.75
C ASN A 238 5.41 1.34 -16.17
N LEU A 239 5.06 1.33 -14.89
CA LEU A 239 4.47 0.16 -14.22
C LEU A 239 2.98 0.39 -13.98
N TYR A 240 2.13 -0.49 -14.47
CA TYR A 240 0.67 -0.41 -14.32
C TYR A 240 0.13 0.98 -14.73
N GLY A 241 -0.59 1.69 -13.87
CA GLY A 241 -1.08 3.04 -14.14
C GLY A 241 -0.07 4.17 -13.91
N GLY A 242 1.14 3.84 -13.45
CA GLY A 242 2.27 4.78 -13.34
C GLY A 242 2.28 5.67 -12.10
N ASN A 243 1.36 5.48 -11.15
CA ASN A 243 1.29 6.28 -9.92
C ASN A 243 1.89 5.58 -8.70
N GLY A 244 2.42 4.36 -8.85
CA GLY A 244 3.23 3.68 -7.84
C GLY A 244 2.48 2.76 -6.90
N GLY A 245 1.18 2.52 -7.10
CA GLY A 245 0.38 1.57 -6.35
C GLY A 245 -1.00 1.38 -6.95
N PHE A 246 -1.67 0.29 -6.56
CA PHE A 246 -3.01 -0.03 -7.06
C PHE A 246 -4.04 1.06 -6.75
N TRP A 247 -4.03 1.59 -5.52
CA TRP A 247 -4.94 2.65 -5.09
C TRP A 247 -4.50 4.02 -5.58
N GLU A 248 -3.20 4.25 -5.73
CA GLU A 248 -2.63 5.47 -6.29
C GLU A 248 -3.00 5.64 -7.77
N ASP A 249 -3.07 4.55 -8.52
CA ASP A 249 -3.59 4.55 -9.89
C ASP A 249 -5.09 4.91 -9.96
N ARG A 250 -5.77 4.85 -8.81
CA ARG A 250 -7.18 5.19 -8.61
C ARG A 250 -7.40 6.50 -7.82
N GLY A 251 -6.32 7.30 -7.69
CA GLY A 251 -6.38 8.65 -7.14
C GLY A 251 -6.07 8.79 -5.66
N TYR A 252 -5.52 7.74 -5.02
CA TYR A 252 -4.98 7.88 -3.67
C TYR A 252 -3.61 8.52 -3.70
N GLU A 253 -3.21 9.13 -2.57
CA GLU A 253 -1.89 9.72 -2.41
C GLU A 253 -0.80 8.63 -2.34
N TRP A 254 0.32 8.86 -3.03
CA TRP A 254 1.42 7.88 -3.00
C TRP A 254 2.10 7.82 -1.63
N TYR A 255 2.25 8.94 -0.94
CA TYR A 255 2.81 8.97 0.41
C TYR A 255 1.69 9.09 1.45
N ALA A 256 1.42 7.99 2.12
CA ALA A 256 0.35 7.85 3.11
C ALA A 256 0.88 7.85 4.55
N GLY A 257 1.78 8.78 4.85
CA GLY A 257 2.44 8.91 6.16
C GLY A 257 1.45 9.22 7.31
N ILE A 258 1.66 8.57 8.45
CA ILE A 258 0.88 8.72 9.68
C ILE A 258 1.82 8.89 10.87
#